data_088eaa97c4baa44cfd15c4309d0e79cc
#
_entry.id   088eaa97c4baa44cfd15c4309d0e79cc
#
_cell.length_a   1.000
_cell.length_b   1.000
_cell.length_c   1.000
_cell.angle_alpha   90.00
_cell.angle_beta   90.00
_cell.angle_gamma   90.00
#
_symmetry.space_group_name_H-M   'P 1'
#
loop_
_entity.id
_entity.type
_entity.pdbx_description
1 polymer ?
#
loop_
_entity_poly.entity_id
_entity_poly.type
_entity_poly.pdbx_seq_one_letter_code
_entity_poly.pdbx_strand_id
1 'polypeptide(L)'
;FFDTPGMHKPKTSLGKYMVRSVNESVGGVDCCMLVVEAGKEPGDTELNLIEKFKSMEMPAILAINKIDTLKEKEELMKQIARYSLLYDFDAVVPVSAQDGNGMNELLDELKKQAGEGGHFFDDDTLTDQPERVIVAEIIREKILRLCDREIPHGTAVVIEKMKTRDNGMLDIDATIFCEKETHKRIIIGKNGSMLKKISTFARQDIERFFDCRVFLQTWVKVKEDW
;
A
#
# COMPACT_ATOMS: atom_id res chain seq x y z
N PHE A 1 1.89 10.55 8.62
CA PHE A 1 2.40 9.18 8.45
C PHE A 1 3.23 9.09 7.18
N PHE A 2 4.42 8.48 7.26
CA PHE A 2 5.20 8.09 6.11
C PHE A 2 5.03 6.59 5.90
N ASP A 3 4.31 6.20 4.84
CA ASP A 3 4.21 4.79 4.46
C ASP A 3 5.49 4.34 3.78
N THR A 4 6.03 3.20 4.21
CA THR A 4 7.27 2.66 3.67
C THR A 4 7.00 1.30 3.01
N PRO A 5 7.70 1.00 1.90
CA PRO A 5 7.61 -0.32 1.30
C PRO A 5 8.00 -1.42 2.29
N GLY A 6 7.33 -2.58 2.23
CA GLY A 6 7.68 -3.73 3.06
C GLY A 6 9.14 -4.17 2.87
N MET A 7 9.86 -4.38 3.95
CA MET A 7 11.25 -4.82 3.91
C MET A 7 11.34 -6.33 3.63
N HIS A 8 11.99 -6.68 2.53
CA HIS A 8 12.33 -8.08 2.20
C HIS A 8 13.71 -8.13 1.53
N LYS A 9 14.35 -9.30 1.52
CA LYS A 9 15.68 -9.45 0.89
C LYS A 9 15.61 -9.00 -0.57
N PRO A 10 16.34 -7.93 -0.99
CA PRO A 10 16.20 -7.37 -2.32
C PRO A 10 16.79 -8.31 -3.38
N LYS A 11 15.93 -8.85 -4.23
CA LYS A 11 16.34 -9.66 -5.39
C LYS A 11 16.43 -8.83 -6.68
N THR A 12 15.86 -7.62 -6.68
CA THR A 12 15.77 -6.73 -7.84
C THR A 12 16.28 -5.33 -7.53
N SER A 13 16.48 -4.51 -8.55
CA SER A 13 16.83 -3.08 -8.41
C SER A 13 15.76 -2.33 -7.62
N LEU A 14 14.49 -2.63 -7.86
CA LEU A 14 13.36 -2.08 -7.12
C LEU A 14 13.42 -2.45 -5.63
N GLY A 15 13.71 -3.72 -5.30
CA GLY A 15 13.89 -4.15 -3.92
C GLY A 15 15.01 -3.42 -3.18
N LYS A 16 16.13 -3.12 -3.86
CA LYS A 16 17.22 -2.30 -3.29
C LYS A 16 16.78 -0.87 -3.02
N TYR A 17 16.03 -0.28 -3.93
CA TYR A 17 15.45 1.06 -3.75
C TYR A 17 14.49 1.10 -2.56
N MET A 18 13.61 0.10 -2.42
CA MET A 18 12.66 -0.01 -1.31
C MET A 18 13.38 -0.05 0.05
N VAL A 19 14.42 -0.90 0.19
CA VAL A 19 15.22 -0.97 1.43
C VAL A 19 15.93 0.35 1.73
N ARG A 20 16.44 1.04 0.71
CA ARG A 20 17.08 2.35 0.86
C ARG A 20 16.07 3.40 1.33
N SER A 21 14.89 3.44 0.72
CA SER A 21 13.80 4.35 1.10
C SER A 21 13.40 4.21 2.56
N VAL A 22 13.23 2.98 3.06
CA VAL A 22 12.95 2.72 4.49
C VAL A 22 14.09 3.25 5.37
N ASN A 23 15.35 2.99 4.97
CA ASN A 23 16.50 3.44 5.75
C ASN A 23 16.65 4.97 5.81
N GLU A 24 16.27 5.67 4.75
CA GLU A 24 16.27 7.14 4.72
C GLU A 24 15.10 7.73 5.53
N SER A 25 13.93 7.09 5.51
CA SER A 25 12.73 7.54 6.24
C SER A 25 12.89 7.50 7.76
N VAL A 26 13.59 6.49 8.31
CA VAL A 26 13.76 6.33 9.76
C VAL A 26 14.52 7.51 10.39
N GLY A 27 15.38 8.20 9.65
CA GLY A 27 16.19 9.31 10.18
C GLY A 27 15.48 10.67 10.27
N GLY A 28 14.21 10.77 9.84
CA GLY A 28 13.50 12.05 9.76
C GLY A 28 12.12 12.04 10.41
N VAL A 29 11.84 11.07 11.30
CA VAL A 29 10.53 10.90 11.94
C VAL A 29 10.69 10.88 13.47
N ASP A 30 9.62 11.24 14.18
CA ASP A 30 9.59 11.30 15.64
C ASP A 30 9.40 9.91 16.28
N CYS A 31 8.72 8.99 15.57
CA CYS A 31 8.44 7.64 16.03
C CYS A 31 8.34 6.68 14.84
N CYS A 32 8.75 5.43 15.03
CA CYS A 32 8.58 4.37 14.06
C CYS A 32 7.50 3.38 14.50
N MET A 33 6.67 2.91 13.55
CA MET A 33 5.78 1.78 13.79
C MET A 33 6.31 0.56 13.03
N LEU A 34 6.72 -0.48 13.77
CA LEU A 34 7.10 -1.77 13.21
C LEU A 34 5.86 -2.67 13.12
N VAL A 35 5.46 -3.04 11.91
CA VAL A 35 4.31 -3.93 11.69
C VAL A 35 4.84 -5.32 11.37
N VAL A 36 4.44 -6.31 12.16
CA VAL A 36 4.82 -7.71 12.00
C VAL A 36 3.58 -8.61 11.94
N GLU A 37 3.71 -9.78 11.34
CA GLU A 37 2.60 -10.74 11.25
C GLU A 37 2.57 -11.64 12.47
N ALA A 38 1.38 -11.85 13.04
CA ALA A 38 1.16 -12.73 14.17
C ALA A 38 1.56 -14.18 13.85
N GLY A 39 2.17 -14.87 14.82
CA GLY A 39 2.62 -16.24 14.69
C GLY A 39 3.93 -16.41 13.90
N LYS A 40 4.59 -15.34 13.46
CA LYS A 40 5.89 -15.39 12.77
C LYS A 40 7.04 -15.02 13.70
N GLU A 41 8.17 -15.72 13.53
CA GLU A 41 9.42 -15.37 14.19
C GLU A 41 10.05 -14.13 13.55
N PRO A 42 10.80 -13.32 14.35
CA PRO A 42 11.56 -12.19 13.80
C PRO A 42 12.54 -12.65 12.74
N GLY A 43 12.41 -12.10 11.52
CA GLY A 43 13.35 -12.38 10.42
C GLY A 43 14.57 -11.44 10.46
N ASP A 44 15.61 -11.78 9.66
CA ASP A 44 16.85 -10.98 9.57
C ASP A 44 16.58 -9.51 9.29
N THR A 45 15.57 -9.22 8.49
CA THR A 45 15.21 -7.86 8.08
C THR A 45 14.64 -7.05 9.23
N GLU A 46 13.76 -7.67 10.03
CA GLU A 46 13.18 -7.06 11.23
C GLU A 46 14.24 -6.86 12.31
N LEU A 47 15.11 -7.84 12.52
CA LEU A 47 16.24 -7.74 13.46
C LEU A 47 17.18 -6.57 13.10
N ASN A 48 17.55 -6.44 11.81
CA ASN A 48 18.38 -5.32 11.34
C ASN A 48 17.72 -3.95 11.56
N LEU A 49 16.39 -3.87 11.40
CA LEU A 49 15.65 -2.63 11.65
C LEU A 49 15.61 -2.30 13.14
N ILE A 50 15.40 -3.30 13.99
CA ILE A 50 15.43 -3.15 15.46
C ILE A 50 16.82 -2.69 15.93
N GLU A 51 17.90 -3.25 15.39
CA GLU A 51 19.26 -2.77 15.70
C GLU A 51 19.46 -1.30 15.28
N LYS A 52 18.84 -0.88 14.18
CA LYS A 52 18.86 0.52 13.78
C LYS A 52 18.07 1.40 14.75
N PHE A 53 16.91 0.98 15.22
CA PHE A 53 16.15 1.69 16.25
C PHE A 53 17.00 1.87 17.52
N LYS A 54 17.69 0.83 17.97
CA LYS A 54 18.61 0.90 19.12
C LYS A 54 19.71 1.94 18.90
N SER A 55 20.36 1.91 17.73
CA SER A 55 21.47 2.81 17.42
C SER A 55 21.07 4.28 17.35
N MET A 56 19.79 4.56 17.10
CA MET A 56 19.23 5.91 16.98
C MET A 56 18.40 6.32 18.20
N GLU A 57 18.25 5.44 19.19
CA GLU A 57 17.35 5.62 20.34
C GLU A 57 15.92 6.04 19.87
N MET A 58 15.45 5.43 18.77
CA MET A 58 14.22 5.82 18.07
C MET A 58 12.99 5.34 18.82
N PRO A 59 12.08 6.23 19.26
CA PRO A 59 10.79 5.80 19.79
C PRO A 59 10.07 4.88 18.81
N ALA A 60 9.58 3.75 19.28
CA ALA A 60 8.97 2.77 18.39
C ALA A 60 7.76 2.06 19.01
N ILE A 61 6.73 1.83 18.17
CA ILE A 61 5.57 1.03 18.50
C ILE A 61 5.62 -0.27 17.69
N LEU A 62 5.38 -1.40 18.33
CA LEU A 62 5.24 -2.69 17.67
C LEU A 62 3.74 -3.00 17.44
N ALA A 63 3.32 -3.12 16.19
CA ALA A 63 1.99 -3.60 15.82
C ALA A 63 2.07 -5.05 15.33
N ILE A 64 1.48 -5.99 16.07
CA ILE A 64 1.41 -7.42 15.69
C ILE A 64 0.09 -7.63 14.97
N ASN A 65 0.13 -7.65 13.63
CA ASN A 65 -1.07 -7.71 12.79
C ASN A 65 -1.46 -9.15 12.44
N LYS A 66 -2.72 -9.33 12.02
CA LYS A 66 -3.36 -10.59 11.64
C LYS A 66 -3.57 -11.53 12.83
N ILE A 67 -3.88 -10.99 14.01
CA ILE A 67 -4.19 -11.82 15.18
C ILE A 67 -5.41 -12.71 14.98
N ASP A 68 -6.29 -12.36 14.03
CA ASP A 68 -7.42 -13.16 13.56
C ASP A 68 -7.02 -14.52 13.00
N THR A 69 -5.77 -14.68 12.55
CA THR A 69 -5.24 -15.95 12.01
C THR A 69 -4.72 -16.90 13.08
N LEU A 70 -4.51 -16.40 14.31
CA LEU A 70 -3.99 -17.22 15.40
C LEU A 70 -5.08 -18.11 15.99
N LYS A 71 -4.72 -19.37 16.24
CA LYS A 71 -5.60 -20.34 16.90
C LYS A 71 -5.52 -20.25 18.43
N GLU A 72 -4.34 -19.93 18.94
CA GLU A 72 -4.06 -19.93 20.38
C GLU A 72 -3.47 -18.59 20.83
N LYS A 73 -4.00 -18.02 21.92
CA LYS A 73 -3.49 -16.76 22.49
C LYS A 73 -2.07 -16.87 23.04
N GLU A 74 -1.65 -18.07 23.41
CA GLU A 74 -0.30 -18.33 23.94
C GLU A 74 0.80 -18.06 22.89
N GLU A 75 0.52 -18.28 21.60
CA GLU A 75 1.45 -17.93 20.52
C GLU A 75 1.71 -16.42 20.46
N LEU A 76 0.66 -15.62 20.61
CA LEU A 76 0.77 -14.17 20.67
C LEU A 76 1.60 -13.70 21.87
N MET A 77 1.35 -14.27 23.06
CA MET A 77 2.10 -13.92 24.28
C MET A 77 3.58 -14.24 24.15
N LYS A 78 3.93 -15.39 23.54
CA LYS A 78 5.33 -15.76 23.27
C LYS A 78 5.98 -14.78 22.29
N GLN A 79 5.25 -14.37 21.27
CA GLN A 79 5.76 -13.41 20.28
C GLN A 79 6.00 -12.03 20.92
N ILE A 80 5.04 -11.52 21.71
CA ILE A 80 5.22 -10.28 22.47
C ILE A 80 6.46 -10.34 23.34
N ALA A 81 6.62 -11.40 24.16
CA ALA A 81 7.76 -11.56 25.03
C ALA A 81 9.10 -11.55 24.26
N ARG A 82 9.17 -12.18 23.08
CA ARG A 82 10.36 -12.15 22.24
C ARG A 82 10.73 -10.76 21.74
N TYR A 83 9.76 -10.03 21.18
CA TYR A 83 10.03 -8.68 20.68
C TYR A 83 10.41 -7.72 21.81
N SER A 84 9.81 -7.86 23.00
CA SER A 84 10.16 -7.07 24.19
C SER A 84 11.59 -7.36 24.69
N LEU A 85 12.15 -8.54 24.42
CA LEU A 85 13.57 -8.81 24.69
C LEU A 85 14.51 -8.21 23.65
N LEU A 86 14.01 -7.93 22.44
CA LEU A 86 14.81 -7.36 21.36
C LEU A 86 14.91 -5.83 21.45
N TYR A 87 13.83 -5.17 21.86
CA TYR A 87 13.75 -3.71 21.94
C TYR A 87 12.72 -3.26 22.98
N ASP A 88 13.00 -2.14 23.63
CA ASP A 88 12.06 -1.48 24.56
C ASP A 88 11.09 -0.60 23.75
N PHE A 89 10.03 -1.24 23.22
CA PHE A 89 9.00 -0.55 22.47
C PHE A 89 8.13 0.29 23.41
N ASP A 90 7.79 1.53 23.03
CA ASP A 90 6.87 2.40 23.79
C ASP A 90 5.49 1.75 23.97
N ALA A 91 5.06 0.97 22.98
CA ALA A 91 3.87 0.14 23.07
C ALA A 91 3.98 -1.11 22.16
N VAL A 92 3.31 -2.20 22.60
CA VAL A 92 3.13 -3.41 21.79
C VAL A 92 1.63 -3.64 21.63
N VAL A 93 1.10 -3.47 20.42
CA VAL A 93 -0.34 -3.50 20.15
C VAL A 93 -0.68 -4.64 19.20
N PRO A 94 -1.33 -5.71 19.68
CA PRO A 94 -1.91 -6.74 18.81
C PRO A 94 -3.12 -6.19 18.05
N VAL A 95 -3.16 -6.39 16.74
CA VAL A 95 -4.23 -5.89 15.87
C VAL A 95 -4.69 -6.92 14.83
N SER A 96 -5.94 -6.81 14.39
CA SER A 96 -6.43 -7.34 13.13
C SER A 96 -6.89 -6.16 12.27
N ALA A 97 -6.07 -5.75 11.32
CA ALA A 97 -6.45 -4.68 10.40
C ALA A 97 -7.66 -5.08 9.52
N GLN A 98 -7.89 -6.39 9.32
CA GLN A 98 -9.03 -6.91 8.59
C GLN A 98 -10.34 -6.70 9.34
N ASP A 99 -10.35 -6.99 10.63
CA ASP A 99 -11.56 -6.98 11.48
C ASP A 99 -11.70 -5.67 12.26
N GLY A 100 -10.67 -4.82 12.25
CA GLY A 100 -10.62 -3.58 13.02
C GLY A 100 -10.28 -3.75 14.50
N ASN A 101 -10.00 -4.97 14.95
CA ASN A 101 -9.67 -5.26 16.35
C ASN A 101 -8.30 -4.67 16.72
N GLY A 102 -8.18 -3.96 17.85
CA GLY A 102 -6.95 -3.31 18.32
C GLY A 102 -6.57 -2.02 17.57
N MET A 103 -7.36 -1.60 16.56
CA MET A 103 -7.01 -0.42 15.75
C MET A 103 -7.19 0.90 16.51
N ASN A 104 -8.16 1.00 17.39
CA ASN A 104 -8.36 2.19 18.23
C ASN A 104 -7.22 2.34 19.24
N GLU A 105 -6.84 1.25 19.87
CA GLU A 105 -5.71 1.19 20.80
C GLU A 105 -4.40 1.57 20.11
N LEU A 106 -4.17 1.06 18.90
CA LEU A 106 -3.01 1.44 18.11
C LEU A 106 -3.01 2.94 17.75
N LEU A 107 -4.17 3.48 17.37
CA LEU A 107 -4.30 4.90 17.06
C LEU A 107 -4.04 5.77 18.29
N ASP A 108 -4.51 5.36 19.46
CA ASP A 108 -4.31 6.09 20.70
C ASP A 108 -2.83 6.08 21.14
N GLU A 109 -2.11 4.97 20.95
CA GLU A 109 -0.67 4.92 21.19
C GLU A 109 0.11 5.82 20.20
N LEU A 110 -0.27 5.81 18.92
CA LEU A 110 0.34 6.67 17.91
C LEU A 110 0.11 8.17 18.19
N LYS A 111 -1.08 8.54 18.66
CA LYS A 111 -1.40 9.92 19.06
C LYS A 111 -0.52 10.43 20.23
N LYS A 112 -0.11 9.55 21.14
CA LYS A 112 0.80 9.93 22.24
C LYS A 112 2.18 10.33 21.74
N GLN A 113 2.61 9.78 20.61
CA GLN A 113 3.90 10.08 19.97
C GLN A 113 3.81 11.30 19.05
N ALA A 114 2.60 11.74 18.67
CA ALA A 114 2.42 12.90 17.81
C ALA A 114 2.62 14.19 18.61
N GLY A 115 3.57 15.03 18.18
CA GLY A 115 3.73 16.38 18.70
C GLY A 115 2.69 17.36 18.15
N GLU A 116 2.50 18.49 18.83
CA GLU A 116 1.73 19.61 18.27
C GLU A 116 2.51 20.24 17.11
N GLY A 117 1.86 20.45 15.97
CA GLY A 117 2.47 20.99 14.76
C GLY A 117 1.43 21.66 13.85
N GLY A 118 1.93 22.49 12.91
CA GLY A 118 1.07 23.04 11.86
C GLY A 118 0.69 21.96 10.83
N HIS A 119 -0.47 22.10 10.19
CA HIS A 119 -0.86 21.26 9.07
C HIS A 119 0.06 21.53 7.87
N PHE A 120 0.61 20.49 7.26
CA PHE A 120 1.40 20.60 6.03
C PHE A 120 0.53 20.82 4.79
N PHE A 121 -0.75 20.40 4.87
CA PHE A 121 -1.75 20.54 3.82
C PHE A 121 -3.00 21.17 4.41
N ASP A 122 -3.74 21.89 3.58
CA ASP A 122 -5.03 22.44 3.96
C ASP A 122 -6.03 21.31 4.29
N ASP A 123 -6.98 21.55 5.20
CA ASP A 123 -7.90 20.53 5.71
C ASP A 123 -8.81 19.91 4.63
N ASP A 124 -9.02 20.60 3.51
CA ASP A 124 -9.79 20.16 2.37
C ASP A 124 -8.93 19.50 1.26
N THR A 125 -7.60 19.44 1.44
CA THR A 125 -6.69 18.79 0.50
C THR A 125 -6.75 17.27 0.63
N LEU A 126 -7.41 16.60 -0.31
CA LEU A 126 -7.50 15.13 -0.33
C LEU A 126 -6.16 14.46 -0.70
N THR A 127 -5.39 15.09 -1.59
CA THR A 127 -4.11 14.55 -2.09
C THR A 127 -3.34 15.62 -2.86
N ASP A 128 -2.03 15.56 -2.84
CA ASP A 128 -1.11 16.37 -3.65
C ASP A 128 -0.73 15.69 -4.98
N GLN A 129 -1.22 14.46 -5.20
CA GLN A 129 -0.88 13.70 -6.39
C GLN A 129 -1.55 14.26 -7.65
N PRO A 130 -0.84 14.30 -8.79
CA PRO A 130 -1.45 14.68 -10.06
C PRO A 130 -2.66 13.79 -10.39
N GLU A 131 -3.73 14.39 -10.88
CA GLU A 131 -5.00 13.71 -11.23
C GLU A 131 -4.78 12.46 -12.10
N ARG A 132 -3.82 12.50 -13.02
CA ARG A 132 -3.47 11.36 -13.87
C ARG A 132 -2.93 10.17 -13.08
N VAL A 133 -2.19 10.42 -12.00
CA VAL A 133 -1.67 9.36 -11.11
C VAL A 133 -2.83 8.72 -10.36
N ILE A 134 -3.74 9.52 -9.83
CA ILE A 134 -4.93 9.05 -9.12
C ILE A 134 -5.78 8.14 -10.04
N VAL A 135 -6.05 8.59 -11.26
CA VAL A 135 -6.81 7.81 -12.24
C VAL A 135 -6.10 6.49 -12.58
N ALA A 136 -4.78 6.53 -12.77
CA ALA A 136 -3.99 5.32 -13.05
C ALA A 136 -4.08 4.32 -11.89
N GLU A 137 -3.97 4.79 -10.64
CA GLU A 137 -4.07 3.95 -9.45
C GLU A 137 -5.48 3.39 -9.24
N ILE A 138 -6.54 4.16 -9.50
CA ILE A 138 -7.92 3.63 -9.47
C ILE A 138 -8.09 2.48 -10.48
N ILE A 139 -7.58 2.62 -11.70
CA ILE A 139 -7.65 1.55 -12.70
C ILE A 139 -6.81 0.34 -12.24
N ARG A 140 -5.59 0.57 -11.74
CA ARG A 140 -4.70 -0.49 -11.24
C ARG A 140 -5.32 -1.25 -10.07
N GLU A 141 -5.98 -0.58 -9.15
CA GLU A 141 -6.71 -1.21 -8.05
C GLU A 141 -7.78 -2.19 -8.56
N LYS A 142 -8.55 -1.81 -9.60
CA LYS A 142 -9.56 -2.72 -10.16
C LYS A 142 -8.94 -3.95 -10.82
N ILE A 143 -7.78 -3.79 -11.46
CA ILE A 143 -7.05 -4.94 -12.00
C ILE A 143 -6.64 -5.89 -10.87
N LEU A 144 -6.03 -5.35 -9.80
CA LEU A 144 -5.59 -6.15 -8.66
C LEU A 144 -6.75 -6.90 -7.98
N ARG A 145 -7.89 -6.21 -7.77
CA ARG A 145 -9.06 -6.81 -7.11
C ARG A 145 -9.79 -7.85 -7.96
N LEU A 146 -9.82 -7.67 -9.28
CA LEU A 146 -10.61 -8.52 -10.18
C LEU A 146 -9.81 -9.66 -10.82
N CYS A 147 -8.48 -9.50 -10.93
CA CYS A 147 -7.58 -10.50 -11.50
C CYS A 147 -6.78 -11.24 -10.41
N ASP A 148 -7.36 -11.37 -9.22
CA ASP A 148 -6.78 -11.93 -7.99
C ASP A 148 -5.99 -13.21 -8.26
N ARG A 149 -4.75 -13.29 -7.68
CA ARG A 149 -3.76 -14.39 -7.71
C ARG A 149 -2.91 -14.57 -8.96
N GLU A 150 -3.29 -14.06 -10.13
CA GLU A 150 -2.57 -14.38 -11.37
C GLU A 150 -1.70 -13.24 -11.91
N ILE A 151 -1.94 -11.96 -11.48
CA ILE A 151 -1.24 -10.79 -12.04
C ILE A 151 -0.85 -9.71 -11.00
N PRO A 152 -0.49 -9.98 -9.76
CA PRO A 152 -0.38 -8.93 -8.74
C PRO A 152 0.75 -7.92 -8.97
N HIS A 153 1.85 -8.29 -9.62
CA HIS A 153 3.10 -7.50 -9.57
C HIS A 153 3.65 -7.05 -10.92
N GLY A 154 3.03 -7.43 -12.03
CA GLY A 154 3.51 -7.13 -13.37
C GLY A 154 2.56 -6.26 -14.20
N THR A 155 1.84 -5.30 -13.56
CA THR A 155 0.97 -4.36 -14.28
C THR A 155 1.23 -2.92 -13.91
N ALA A 156 1.29 -2.05 -14.93
CA ALA A 156 1.25 -0.60 -14.77
C ALA A 156 0.16 0.00 -15.63
N VAL A 157 -0.32 1.17 -15.23
CA VAL A 157 -1.32 1.92 -15.97
C VAL A 157 -0.74 3.29 -16.33
N VAL A 158 -0.84 3.65 -17.60
CA VAL A 158 -0.40 4.95 -18.12
C VAL A 158 -1.61 5.68 -18.70
N ILE A 159 -1.82 6.92 -18.28
CA ILE A 159 -2.86 7.78 -18.83
C ILE A 159 -2.28 8.54 -20.01
N GLU A 160 -2.64 8.12 -21.21
CA GLU A 160 -2.18 8.72 -22.46
C GLU A 160 -2.86 10.08 -22.71
N LYS A 161 -4.16 10.16 -22.42
CA LYS A 161 -4.98 11.35 -22.59
C LYS A 161 -5.89 11.55 -21.39
N MET A 162 -6.00 12.79 -20.95
CA MET A 162 -6.98 13.21 -19.94
C MET A 162 -7.37 14.66 -20.26
N LYS A 163 -8.59 14.88 -20.69
CA LYS A 163 -9.11 16.19 -21.08
C LYS A 163 -10.60 16.31 -20.74
N THR A 164 -11.01 17.45 -20.24
CA THR A 164 -12.43 17.80 -20.11
C THR A 164 -12.97 18.26 -21.45
N ARG A 165 -14.10 17.70 -21.88
CA ARG A 165 -14.85 18.11 -23.07
C ARG A 165 -15.69 19.35 -22.75
N ASP A 166 -16.16 20.06 -23.78
CA ASP A 166 -17.00 21.27 -23.64
C ASP A 166 -18.30 21.04 -22.85
N ASN A 167 -18.77 19.79 -22.82
CA ASN A 167 -19.95 19.36 -22.05
C ASN A 167 -19.66 18.96 -20.59
N GLY A 168 -18.46 19.22 -20.09
CA GLY A 168 -18.02 18.87 -18.73
C GLY A 168 -17.65 17.41 -18.52
N MET A 169 -17.70 16.55 -19.55
CA MET A 169 -17.32 15.13 -19.46
C MET A 169 -15.80 14.99 -19.50
N LEU A 170 -15.24 14.22 -18.59
CA LEU A 170 -13.81 13.88 -18.57
C LEU A 170 -13.52 12.72 -19.54
N ASP A 171 -12.65 12.98 -20.51
CA ASP A 171 -12.25 12.03 -21.56
C ASP A 171 -10.87 11.46 -21.24
N ILE A 172 -10.81 10.15 -21.00
CA ILE A 172 -9.63 9.46 -20.52
C ILE A 172 -9.27 8.29 -21.44
N ASP A 173 -8.01 8.27 -21.90
CA ASP A 173 -7.40 7.17 -22.60
C ASP A 173 -6.30 6.57 -21.71
N ALA A 174 -6.42 5.29 -21.38
CA ALA A 174 -5.49 4.57 -20.51
C ALA A 174 -4.92 3.32 -21.17
N THR A 175 -3.62 3.12 -21.07
CA THR A 175 -2.94 1.89 -21.49
C THR A 175 -2.51 1.09 -20.26
N ILE A 176 -2.98 -0.14 -20.17
CA ILE A 176 -2.58 -1.13 -19.17
C ILE A 176 -1.42 -1.93 -19.76
N PHE A 177 -0.24 -1.82 -19.14
CA PHE A 177 0.92 -2.63 -19.49
C PHE A 177 0.99 -3.86 -18.61
N CYS A 178 1.39 -4.99 -19.19
CA CYS A 178 1.66 -6.24 -18.49
C CYS A 178 2.91 -6.92 -19.07
N GLU A 179 3.58 -7.77 -18.28
CA GLU A 179 4.85 -8.37 -18.67
C GLU A 179 4.70 -9.51 -19.70
N LYS A 180 3.56 -10.23 -19.72
CA LYS A 180 3.41 -11.46 -20.51
C LYS A 180 2.08 -11.48 -21.28
N GLU A 181 2.07 -12.16 -22.42
CA GLU A 181 0.87 -12.40 -23.21
C GLU A 181 -0.21 -13.20 -22.43
N THR A 182 0.20 -14.06 -21.50
CA THR A 182 -0.73 -14.76 -20.60
C THR A 182 -1.46 -13.78 -19.71
N HIS A 183 -0.77 -12.80 -19.14
CA HIS A 183 -1.36 -11.74 -18.31
C HIS A 183 -2.35 -10.88 -19.11
N LYS A 184 -1.97 -10.52 -20.34
CA LYS A 184 -2.85 -9.77 -21.25
C LYS A 184 -4.17 -10.51 -21.51
N ARG A 185 -4.11 -11.83 -21.75
CA ARG A 185 -5.32 -12.65 -21.97
C ARG A 185 -6.22 -12.68 -20.75
N ILE A 186 -5.66 -12.72 -19.55
CA ILE A 186 -6.40 -12.70 -18.28
C ILE A 186 -7.08 -11.33 -18.09
N ILE A 187 -6.33 -10.22 -18.27
CA ILE A 187 -6.86 -8.85 -18.13
C ILE A 187 -7.99 -8.58 -19.16
N ILE A 188 -7.85 -9.07 -20.39
CA ILE A 188 -8.89 -8.93 -21.40
C ILE A 188 -10.07 -9.83 -21.08
N GLY A 189 -9.82 -11.08 -20.71
CA GLY A 189 -10.83 -12.09 -20.45
C GLY A 189 -11.54 -12.60 -21.73
N LYS A 190 -12.42 -13.58 -21.56
CA LYS A 190 -13.20 -14.13 -22.69
C LYS A 190 -14.06 -13.02 -23.32
N ASN A 191 -13.87 -12.79 -24.63
CA ASN A 191 -14.57 -11.76 -25.41
C ASN A 191 -14.49 -10.34 -24.79
N GLY A 192 -13.39 -10.00 -24.10
CA GLY A 192 -13.21 -8.70 -23.48
C GLY A 192 -13.98 -8.47 -22.17
N SER A 193 -14.59 -9.51 -21.61
CA SER A 193 -15.49 -9.39 -20.46
C SER A 193 -14.80 -8.87 -19.20
N MET A 194 -13.56 -9.28 -18.93
CA MET A 194 -12.82 -8.84 -17.76
C MET A 194 -12.39 -7.37 -17.89
N LEU A 195 -11.84 -6.99 -19.04
CA LEU A 195 -11.46 -5.60 -19.32
C LEU A 195 -12.66 -4.66 -19.23
N LYS A 196 -13.83 -5.08 -19.77
CA LYS A 196 -15.06 -4.31 -19.63
C LYS A 196 -15.47 -4.13 -18.17
N LYS A 197 -15.34 -5.17 -17.34
CA LYS A 197 -15.65 -5.10 -15.90
C LYS A 197 -14.68 -4.16 -15.16
N ILE A 198 -13.38 -4.29 -15.42
CA ILE A 198 -12.33 -3.40 -14.87
C ILE A 198 -12.66 -1.95 -15.22
N SER A 199 -12.87 -1.65 -16.51
CA SER A 199 -13.13 -0.28 -16.97
C SER A 199 -14.44 0.29 -16.42
N THR A 200 -15.48 -0.55 -16.25
CA THR A 200 -16.76 -0.11 -15.67
C THR A 200 -16.59 0.31 -14.22
N PHE A 201 -15.94 -0.52 -13.40
CA PHE A 201 -15.74 -0.17 -11.99
C PHE A 201 -14.76 0.98 -11.81
N ALA A 202 -13.68 1.03 -12.60
CA ALA A 202 -12.75 2.15 -12.58
C ALA A 202 -13.47 3.46 -12.95
N ARG A 203 -14.27 3.46 -14.02
CA ARG A 203 -15.04 4.64 -14.42
C ARG A 203 -15.96 5.14 -13.31
N GLN A 204 -16.70 4.23 -12.64
CA GLN A 204 -17.60 4.60 -11.54
C GLN A 204 -16.86 5.25 -10.38
N ASP A 205 -15.68 4.75 -10.02
CA ASP A 205 -14.91 5.33 -8.93
C ASP A 205 -14.24 6.66 -9.33
N ILE A 206 -13.79 6.78 -10.59
CA ILE A 206 -13.28 8.05 -11.13
C ILE A 206 -14.40 9.09 -11.18
N GLU A 207 -15.62 8.73 -11.63
CA GLU A 207 -16.79 9.62 -11.63
C GLU A 207 -17.12 10.12 -10.23
N ARG A 208 -17.03 9.23 -9.21
CA ARG A 208 -17.26 9.60 -7.80
C ARG A 208 -16.17 10.51 -7.25
N PHE A 209 -14.90 10.25 -7.64
CA PHE A 209 -13.76 11.04 -7.14
C PHE A 209 -13.75 12.46 -7.70
N PHE A 210 -14.04 12.63 -9.00
CA PHE A 210 -14.00 13.92 -9.70
C PHE A 210 -15.37 14.62 -9.78
N ASP A 211 -16.42 14.00 -9.25
CA ASP A 211 -17.82 14.50 -9.32
C ASP A 211 -18.23 14.92 -10.74
N CYS A 212 -17.84 14.15 -11.75
CA CYS A 212 -18.12 14.44 -13.16
C CYS A 212 -18.38 13.15 -13.95
N ARG A 213 -19.01 13.27 -15.14
CA ARG A 213 -19.15 12.13 -16.05
C ARG A 213 -17.82 11.80 -16.71
N VAL A 214 -17.54 10.50 -16.88
CA VAL A 214 -16.28 10.02 -17.44
C VAL A 214 -16.51 9.13 -18.65
N PHE A 215 -15.80 9.42 -19.73
CA PHE A 215 -15.61 8.52 -20.87
C PHE A 215 -14.23 7.89 -20.77
N LEU A 216 -14.18 6.61 -20.38
CA LEU A 216 -12.93 5.87 -20.17
C LEU A 216 -12.73 4.85 -21.29
N GLN A 217 -11.61 4.97 -22.01
CA GLN A 217 -11.13 3.97 -22.95
C GLN A 217 -9.86 3.30 -22.38
N THR A 218 -9.77 1.97 -22.50
CA THR A 218 -8.64 1.21 -21.97
C THR A 218 -8.10 0.25 -23.02
N TRP A 219 -6.78 0.16 -23.11
CA TRP A 219 -6.04 -0.77 -23.96
C TRP A 219 -5.11 -1.63 -23.10
N VAL A 220 -4.83 -2.85 -23.56
CA VAL A 220 -3.86 -3.74 -22.90
C VAL A 220 -2.72 -4.02 -23.85
N LYS A 221 -1.48 -3.71 -23.42
CA LYS A 221 -0.25 -3.95 -24.17
C LYS A 221 0.72 -4.78 -23.35
N VAL A 222 1.46 -5.65 -24.02
CA VAL A 222 2.60 -6.34 -23.40
C VAL A 222 3.84 -5.48 -23.57
N LYS A 223 4.60 -5.36 -22.50
CA LYS A 223 5.91 -4.72 -22.49
C LYS A 223 6.79 -5.52 -21.55
N GLU A 224 7.80 -6.16 -22.11
CA GLU A 224 8.79 -6.93 -21.37
C GLU A 224 9.82 -5.99 -20.75
N ASP A 225 10.39 -6.36 -19.60
CA ASP A 225 11.49 -5.67 -18.90
C ASP A 225 11.29 -4.15 -18.66
N TRP A 226 10.20 -3.76 -18.01
CA TRP A 226 9.92 -2.35 -17.65
C TRP A 226 9.94 -2.11 -16.15
#